data_cd53905361ccf955d52269607f6b4070
#
_entry.id   cd53905361ccf955d52269607f6b4070
#
_cell.length_a   1.000
_cell.length_b   1.000
_cell.length_c   1.000
_cell.angle_alpha   90.00
_cell.angle_beta   90.00
_cell.angle_gamma   90.00
#
_symmetry.space_group_name_H-M   'P 1'
#
loop_
_entity.id
_entity.type
_entity.pdbx_description
1 polymer ?
#
loop_
_entity_poly.entity_id
_entity_poly.type
_entity_poly.pdbx_seq_one_letter_code
_entity_poly.pdbx_strand_id
1 'polypeptide(L)'
;LVVPPGTPAGVYNITYKLCEKLNPLNCDTAIAKVTVDPSPIIASPDVFSNIVAGTTPNPVGNALTNDKVNGQPATLGTNGNATIGPITPATPIGGGPVPTLDPLTGGVTVPPSTPAGAYTITYTLCEKLNPSNCASTQITVNVNAPTIVAGNDTMPATNGATGGTPVVNALSNDSINSLPAVTTGATPNTTLVVKTLATALQVGKPVPSLSAAGVVTVLAGTPAGNYTIVYTLCDAVNPTNCKDATV
;
A
#
# COMPACT_ATOMS: atom_id res chain seq x y z
N LEU A 1 15.24 32.39 39.49
CA LEU A 1 14.14 31.54 39.03
C LEU A 1 14.67 30.62 37.93
N VAL A 2 14.41 29.33 38.01
CA VAL A 2 14.85 28.35 37.03
C VAL A 2 13.62 27.51 36.60
N VAL A 3 13.48 27.29 35.30
CA VAL A 3 12.49 26.37 34.74
C VAL A 3 13.22 25.01 34.50
N PRO A 4 12.85 23.93 35.19
CA PRO A 4 13.49 22.63 34.99
C PRO A 4 13.19 22.08 33.58
N PRO A 5 14.11 21.30 32.98
CA PRO A 5 13.82 20.54 31.77
C PRO A 5 12.60 19.61 31.97
N GLY A 6 11.74 19.50 30.94
CA GLY A 6 10.51 18.72 31.03
C GLY A 6 9.34 19.42 31.74
N THR A 7 9.42 20.72 32.00
CA THR A 7 8.28 21.48 32.49
C THR A 7 7.25 21.63 31.37
N PRO A 8 5.98 21.20 31.57
CA PRO A 8 4.92 21.35 30.56
C PRO A 8 4.65 22.81 30.20
N ALA A 9 4.11 23.04 28.99
CA ALA A 9 3.66 24.37 28.60
C ALA A 9 2.53 24.86 29.50
N GLY A 10 2.58 26.13 29.86
CA GLY A 10 1.58 26.71 30.75
C GLY A 10 2.05 27.96 31.47
N VAL A 11 1.18 28.47 32.29
CA VAL A 11 1.47 29.65 33.14
C VAL A 11 1.57 29.22 34.58
N TYR A 12 2.74 29.47 35.17
CA TYR A 12 3.08 29.13 36.53
C TYR A 12 3.18 30.36 37.38
N ASN A 13 2.44 30.45 38.49
CA ASN A 13 2.49 31.51 39.46
C ASN A 13 3.21 31.05 40.72
N ILE A 14 4.32 31.67 41.03
CA ILE A 14 5.14 31.37 42.22
C ILE A 14 4.96 32.52 43.19
N THR A 15 4.24 32.29 44.27
CA THR A 15 4.10 33.26 45.34
C THR A 15 5.35 33.19 46.24
N TYR A 16 5.99 34.29 46.46
CA TYR A 16 7.08 34.43 47.38
C TYR A 16 6.83 35.52 48.39
N LYS A 17 7.43 35.36 49.55
CA LYS A 17 7.36 36.32 50.69
C LYS A 17 8.70 36.94 50.89
N LEU A 18 8.75 38.24 50.91
CA LEU A 18 9.95 39.02 51.23
C LEU A 18 9.76 39.62 52.60
N CYS A 19 10.72 39.37 53.47
CA CYS A 19 10.71 39.93 54.85
C CYS A 19 11.96 40.76 55.14
N GLU A 20 11.78 41.81 55.92
CA GLU A 20 12.91 42.61 56.42
C GLU A 20 13.82 41.78 57.33
N LYS A 21 15.11 41.79 57.06
CA LYS A 21 16.06 40.95 57.81
C LYS A 21 16.16 41.33 59.28
N LEU A 22 16.05 42.65 59.60
CA LEU A 22 16.12 43.15 60.98
C LEU A 22 14.77 43.05 61.70
N ASN A 23 13.66 43.02 60.98
CA ASN A 23 12.30 42.89 61.48
C ASN A 23 11.58 41.77 60.74
N PRO A 24 11.81 40.48 61.08
CA PRO A 24 11.32 39.34 60.31
C PRO A 24 9.80 39.19 60.25
N LEU A 25 9.06 39.98 61.05
CA LEU A 25 7.60 40.07 61.01
C LEU A 25 7.09 41.07 59.97
N ASN A 26 7.94 41.99 59.52
CA ASN A 26 7.63 42.97 58.47
C ASN A 26 7.89 42.32 57.12
N CYS A 27 6.83 41.78 56.56
CA CYS A 27 6.87 41.01 55.31
C CYS A 27 5.77 41.47 54.34
N ASP A 28 6.08 41.29 53.05
CA ASP A 28 5.08 41.42 51.98
C ASP A 28 5.17 40.21 51.04
N THR A 29 4.10 39.96 50.29
CA THR A 29 4.01 38.85 49.36
C THR A 29 3.86 39.37 47.92
N ALA A 30 4.55 38.69 46.98
CA ALA A 30 4.44 38.99 45.58
C ALA A 30 4.37 37.71 44.76
N ILE A 31 3.95 37.83 43.51
CA ILE A 31 3.83 36.71 42.58
C ILE A 31 4.80 36.92 41.41
N ALA A 32 5.64 35.87 41.18
CA ALA A 32 6.41 35.75 39.96
C ALA A 32 5.65 34.87 38.98
N LYS A 33 5.25 35.44 37.84
CA LYS A 33 4.57 34.73 36.75
C LYS A 33 5.60 34.22 35.75
N VAL A 34 5.57 32.93 35.43
CA VAL A 34 6.43 32.27 34.43
C VAL A 34 5.52 31.65 33.37
N THR A 35 5.76 31.98 32.12
CA THR A 35 5.10 31.33 30.97
C THR A 35 6.10 30.37 30.35
N VAL A 36 5.69 29.13 30.15
CA VAL A 36 6.41 28.10 29.41
C VAL A 36 5.64 27.84 28.14
N ASP A 37 6.27 28.05 26.98
CA ASP A 37 5.64 27.85 25.68
C ASP A 37 5.76 26.37 25.26
N PRO A 38 4.79 25.83 24.46
CA PRO A 38 4.92 24.48 23.90
C PRO A 38 6.04 24.41 22.87
N SER A 39 6.60 23.22 22.71
CA SER A 39 7.67 22.98 21.73
C SER A 39 7.18 23.15 20.29
N PRO A 40 7.97 23.74 19.38
CA PRO A 40 7.65 23.72 17.96
C PRO A 40 7.56 22.28 17.42
N ILE A 41 6.48 21.96 16.68
CA ILE A 41 6.31 20.69 15.99
C ILE A 41 6.40 20.93 14.48
N ILE A 42 7.17 20.09 13.80
CA ILE A 42 7.25 20.03 12.35
C ILE A 42 6.82 18.61 11.96
N ALA A 43 5.61 18.47 11.44
CA ALA A 43 5.10 17.25 10.81
C ALA A 43 5.14 17.47 9.30
N SER A 44 6.04 16.78 8.62
CA SER A 44 6.32 16.95 7.20
C SER A 44 5.62 15.87 6.38
N PRO A 45 5.12 16.17 5.16
CA PRO A 45 4.51 15.13 4.34
C PRO A 45 5.54 14.12 3.85
N ASP A 46 5.08 12.86 3.71
CA ASP A 46 5.86 11.73 3.20
C ASP A 46 5.31 11.24 1.88
N VAL A 47 6.20 10.73 1.01
CA VAL A 47 5.83 10.10 -0.26
C VAL A 47 6.60 8.80 -0.43
N PHE A 48 5.88 7.69 -0.50
CA PHE A 48 6.42 6.37 -0.83
C PHE A 48 5.94 5.99 -2.24
N SER A 49 6.88 5.78 -3.17
CA SER A 49 6.59 5.52 -4.58
C SER A 49 7.27 4.24 -5.07
N ASN A 50 6.86 3.77 -6.27
CA ASN A 50 7.37 2.56 -6.89
C ASN A 50 7.11 1.28 -6.07
N ILE A 51 6.01 1.28 -5.33
CA ILE A 51 5.58 0.13 -4.54
C ILE A 51 4.72 -0.77 -5.41
N VAL A 52 4.99 -2.07 -5.40
CA VAL A 52 4.11 -3.09 -5.99
C VAL A 52 3.64 -3.96 -4.83
N ALA A 53 2.31 -4.11 -4.69
CA ALA A 53 1.75 -5.00 -3.70
C ALA A 53 2.06 -6.46 -4.05
N GLY A 54 2.59 -7.20 -3.09
CA GLY A 54 2.94 -8.61 -3.24
C GLY A 54 1.94 -9.54 -2.55
N THR A 55 2.39 -10.75 -2.27
CA THR A 55 1.65 -11.77 -1.50
C THR A 55 1.87 -11.66 0.01
N THR A 56 2.84 -10.86 0.44
CA THR A 56 3.16 -10.59 1.85
C THR A 56 3.09 -9.09 2.12
N PRO A 57 2.86 -8.67 3.39
CA PRO A 57 2.92 -7.26 3.76
C PRO A 57 4.28 -6.64 3.39
N ASN A 58 4.28 -5.48 2.76
CA ASN A 58 5.47 -4.75 2.33
C ASN A 58 5.66 -3.49 3.19
N PRO A 59 6.62 -3.48 4.16
CA PRO A 59 6.98 -2.25 4.86
C PRO A 59 7.72 -1.32 3.90
N VAL A 60 7.19 -0.10 3.72
CA VAL A 60 7.69 0.85 2.71
C VAL A 60 8.52 1.98 3.30
N GLY A 61 8.43 2.22 4.60
CA GLY A 61 9.21 3.23 5.29
C GLY A 61 8.62 3.64 6.64
N ASN A 62 9.11 4.77 7.16
CA ASN A 62 8.64 5.33 8.42
C ASN A 62 8.29 6.81 8.22
N ALA A 63 7.08 7.19 8.63
CA ALA A 63 6.52 8.53 8.48
C ALA A 63 7.22 9.60 9.33
N LEU A 64 7.95 9.20 10.38
CA LEU A 64 8.59 10.15 11.30
C LEU A 64 10.02 10.55 10.88
N THR A 65 10.50 10.05 9.74
CA THR A 65 11.90 10.24 9.34
C THR A 65 12.29 11.71 9.16
N ASN A 66 11.34 12.55 8.72
CA ASN A 66 11.50 13.98 8.46
C ASN A 66 10.78 14.88 9.48
N ASP A 67 10.16 14.29 10.51
CA ASP A 67 9.40 14.99 11.55
C ASP A 67 10.28 15.42 12.71
N LYS A 68 9.91 16.54 13.34
CA LYS A 68 10.67 17.09 14.48
C LYS A 68 9.76 17.64 15.57
N VAL A 69 10.21 17.47 16.82
CA VAL A 69 9.69 18.13 18.02
C VAL A 69 10.82 18.91 18.66
N ASN A 70 10.66 20.22 18.84
CA ASN A 70 11.69 21.11 19.37
C ASN A 70 13.03 21.02 18.62
N GLY A 71 12.97 20.90 17.28
CA GLY A 71 14.14 20.79 16.41
C GLY A 71 14.88 19.42 16.45
N GLN A 72 14.47 18.50 17.34
CA GLN A 72 14.99 17.14 17.42
C GLN A 72 14.11 16.18 16.60
N PRO A 73 14.66 15.07 16.06
CA PRO A 73 13.85 14.04 15.41
C PRO A 73 12.69 13.59 16.29
N ALA A 74 11.51 13.40 15.69
CA ALA A 74 10.36 12.85 16.38
C ALA A 74 10.60 11.37 16.73
N THR A 75 10.41 10.99 17.99
CA THR A 75 10.59 9.64 18.49
C THR A 75 9.41 9.22 19.34
N LEU A 76 8.97 7.96 19.18
CA LEU A 76 7.85 7.36 19.92
C LEU A 76 8.34 6.50 21.10
N GLY A 77 7.38 5.99 21.86
CA GLY A 77 7.64 5.09 22.99
C GLY A 77 7.92 5.81 24.32
N THR A 78 8.39 5.03 25.32
CA THR A 78 8.52 5.52 26.71
C THR A 78 9.43 6.72 26.82
N ASN A 79 10.57 6.72 26.15
CA ASN A 79 11.56 7.80 26.16
C ASN A 79 11.44 8.75 24.96
N GLY A 80 10.38 8.60 24.14
CA GLY A 80 10.13 9.44 22.98
C GLY A 80 9.66 10.84 23.37
N ASN A 81 9.79 11.78 22.44
CA ASN A 81 9.34 13.17 22.56
C ASN A 81 7.97 13.42 21.90
N ALA A 82 7.43 12.43 21.17
CA ALA A 82 6.21 12.54 20.39
C ALA A 82 5.25 11.35 20.59
N THR A 83 4.00 11.57 20.20
CA THR A 83 2.98 10.53 20.01
C THR A 83 2.27 10.76 18.68
N ILE A 84 1.83 9.67 18.03
CA ILE A 84 0.90 9.76 16.90
C ILE A 84 -0.51 9.81 17.47
N GLY A 85 -1.25 10.87 17.13
CA GLY A 85 -2.65 11.10 17.51
C GLY A 85 -3.62 10.46 16.50
N PRO A 86 -4.78 11.07 16.24
CA PRO A 86 -5.76 10.54 15.31
C PRO A 86 -5.16 10.26 13.92
N ILE A 87 -5.50 9.08 13.37
CA ILE A 87 -5.15 8.67 12.00
C ILE A 87 -6.43 8.59 11.18
N THR A 88 -6.46 9.28 10.04
CA THR A 88 -7.49 9.07 9.01
C THR A 88 -6.91 8.09 7.99
N PRO A 89 -7.46 6.87 7.88
CA PRO A 89 -6.95 5.86 6.95
C PRO A 89 -7.19 6.26 5.49
N ALA A 90 -6.42 5.66 4.59
CA ALA A 90 -6.62 5.83 3.16
C ALA A 90 -7.98 5.24 2.71
N THR A 91 -8.54 5.81 1.64
CA THR A 91 -9.78 5.31 1.03
C THR A 91 -9.49 4.06 0.20
N PRO A 92 -10.24 2.96 0.38
CA PRO A 92 -10.09 1.76 -0.44
C PRO A 92 -10.38 2.01 -1.93
N ILE A 93 -9.54 1.46 -2.80
CA ILE A 93 -9.77 1.40 -4.25
C ILE A 93 -10.38 0.03 -4.56
N GLY A 94 -11.52 0.00 -5.24
CA GLY A 94 -12.22 -1.25 -5.58
C GLY A 94 -12.60 -2.12 -4.38
N GLY A 95 -12.67 -1.55 -3.17
CA GLY A 95 -12.95 -2.31 -1.94
C GLY A 95 -11.77 -3.16 -1.44
N GLY A 96 -10.59 -3.02 -2.04
CA GLY A 96 -9.38 -3.74 -1.65
C GLY A 96 -8.69 -3.20 -0.39
N PRO A 97 -7.63 -3.88 0.08
CA PRO A 97 -6.82 -3.43 1.21
C PRO A 97 -6.18 -2.05 0.94
N VAL A 98 -5.85 -1.33 2.00
CA VAL A 98 -5.20 -0.02 1.94
C VAL A 98 -3.89 -0.02 2.72
N PRO A 99 -2.91 0.85 2.37
CA PRO A 99 -1.74 1.07 3.20
C PRO A 99 -2.11 1.50 4.61
N THR A 100 -1.30 1.10 5.59
CA THR A 100 -1.52 1.36 7.02
C THR A 100 -0.32 2.06 7.65
N LEU A 101 -0.59 2.90 8.66
CA LEU A 101 0.41 3.51 9.54
C LEU A 101 0.30 2.86 10.92
N ASP A 102 1.41 2.35 11.43
CA ASP A 102 1.50 1.86 12.82
C ASP A 102 1.73 3.04 13.78
N PRO A 103 0.79 3.36 14.68
CA PRO A 103 0.91 4.48 15.61
C PRO A 103 1.98 4.29 16.68
N LEU A 104 2.49 3.08 16.89
CA LEU A 104 3.50 2.79 17.90
C LEU A 104 4.92 2.94 17.37
N THR A 105 5.12 2.72 16.06
CA THR A 105 6.45 2.73 15.43
C THR A 105 6.61 3.80 14.36
N GLY A 106 5.52 4.35 13.82
CA GLY A 106 5.52 5.23 12.65
C GLY A 106 5.74 4.48 11.34
N GLY A 107 5.78 3.15 11.38
CA GLY A 107 5.98 2.30 10.20
C GLY A 107 4.79 2.33 9.25
N VAL A 108 5.07 2.48 7.95
CA VAL A 108 4.08 2.41 6.88
C VAL A 108 4.20 1.07 6.16
N THR A 109 3.08 0.37 6.00
CA THR A 109 3.04 -0.96 5.38
C THR A 109 1.95 -1.02 4.32
N VAL A 110 2.26 -1.63 3.17
CA VAL A 110 1.29 -1.97 2.12
C VAL A 110 0.88 -3.43 2.28
N PRO A 111 -0.40 -3.71 2.58
CA PRO A 111 -0.92 -5.08 2.67
C PRO A 111 -0.84 -5.84 1.35
N PRO A 112 -0.88 -7.18 1.38
CA PRO A 112 -1.00 -7.99 0.17
C PRO A 112 -2.25 -7.61 -0.62
N SER A 113 -2.18 -7.76 -1.94
CA SER A 113 -3.30 -7.50 -2.86
C SER A 113 -3.90 -6.09 -2.76
N THR A 114 -3.12 -5.11 -2.31
CA THR A 114 -3.52 -3.69 -2.37
C THR A 114 -3.61 -3.28 -3.84
N PRO A 115 -4.77 -2.79 -4.32
CA PRO A 115 -4.91 -2.33 -5.70
C PRO A 115 -3.94 -1.21 -6.07
N ALA A 116 -3.58 -1.11 -7.36
CA ALA A 116 -2.77 -0.01 -7.86
C ALA A 116 -3.50 1.33 -7.73
N GLY A 117 -2.78 2.36 -7.33
CA GLY A 117 -3.33 3.70 -7.15
C GLY A 117 -2.57 4.53 -6.13
N ALA A 118 -3.04 5.76 -5.95
CA ALA A 118 -2.51 6.68 -4.94
C ALA A 118 -3.37 6.64 -3.69
N TYR A 119 -2.74 6.40 -2.55
CA TYR A 119 -3.38 6.32 -1.24
C TYR A 119 -2.87 7.45 -0.34
N THR A 120 -3.76 8.09 0.39
CA THR A 120 -3.41 9.15 1.33
C THR A 120 -3.86 8.78 2.73
N ILE A 121 -2.91 8.75 3.67
CA ILE A 121 -3.15 8.61 5.10
C ILE A 121 -2.87 9.95 5.74
N THR A 122 -3.79 10.46 6.56
CA THR A 122 -3.53 11.66 7.37
C THR A 122 -3.27 11.25 8.81
N TYR A 123 -2.22 11.79 9.41
CA TYR A 123 -1.92 11.57 10.83
C TYR A 123 -1.61 12.88 11.53
N THR A 124 -1.71 12.85 12.85
CA THR A 124 -1.41 13.99 13.71
C THR A 124 -0.24 13.61 14.61
N LEU A 125 0.83 14.42 14.57
CA LEU A 125 1.97 14.31 15.47
C LEU A 125 1.76 15.25 16.66
N CYS A 126 1.83 14.74 17.88
CA CYS A 126 1.65 15.53 19.08
C CYS A 126 2.90 15.48 19.97
N GLU A 127 3.20 16.58 20.63
CA GLU A 127 4.24 16.65 21.66
C GLU A 127 3.83 15.79 22.86
N LYS A 128 4.69 14.86 23.26
CA LYS A 128 4.38 13.97 24.39
C LYS A 128 4.18 14.70 25.71
N LEU A 129 4.94 15.77 25.92
CA LEU A 129 4.88 16.58 27.14
C LEU A 129 3.62 17.46 27.18
N ASN A 130 3.18 17.93 26.01
CA ASN A 130 2.00 18.77 25.84
C ASN A 130 1.07 18.14 24.79
N PRO A 131 0.22 17.16 25.15
CA PRO A 131 -0.56 16.37 24.21
C PRO A 131 -1.60 17.13 23.38
N SER A 132 -1.90 18.38 23.75
CA SER A 132 -2.74 19.30 22.96
C SER A 132 -1.95 20.09 21.91
N ASN A 133 -0.62 20.07 21.99
CA ASN A 133 0.27 20.69 21.01
C ASN A 133 0.54 19.70 19.89
N CYS A 134 -0.13 19.85 18.76
CA CYS A 134 -0.12 18.90 17.65
C CYS A 134 -0.02 19.59 16.29
N ALA A 135 0.52 18.87 15.31
CA ALA A 135 0.52 19.22 13.89
C ALA A 135 0.07 18.02 13.06
N SER A 136 -0.76 18.25 12.05
CA SER A 136 -1.24 17.19 11.14
C SER A 136 -0.52 17.26 9.80
N THR A 137 -0.26 16.08 9.20
CA THR A 137 0.36 15.94 7.88
C THR A 137 -0.18 14.70 7.15
N GLN A 138 0.33 14.46 5.95
CA GLN A 138 -0.14 13.39 5.08
C GLN A 138 1.00 12.49 4.62
N ILE A 139 0.69 11.21 4.49
CA ILE A 139 1.51 10.21 3.83
C ILE A 139 0.84 9.86 2.52
N THR A 140 1.56 9.99 1.40
CA THR A 140 1.12 9.50 0.09
C THR A 140 1.85 8.20 -0.23
N VAL A 141 1.10 7.14 -0.53
CA VAL A 141 1.64 5.84 -0.96
C VAL A 141 1.16 5.57 -2.38
N ASN A 142 2.08 5.53 -3.34
CA ASN A 142 1.80 5.22 -4.74
C ASN A 142 2.07 3.74 -5.01
N VAL A 143 1.00 2.97 -5.17
CA VAL A 143 1.06 1.54 -5.48
C VAL A 143 0.94 1.37 -6.99
N ASN A 144 1.94 0.74 -7.60
CA ASN A 144 1.97 0.44 -9.04
C ASN A 144 1.29 -0.91 -9.32
N ALA A 145 0.68 -1.03 -10.50
CA ALA A 145 0.21 -2.32 -10.98
C ALA A 145 1.40 -3.24 -11.27
N PRO A 146 1.28 -4.55 -11.02
CA PRO A 146 2.31 -5.51 -11.36
C PRO A 146 2.52 -5.62 -12.87
N THR A 147 3.72 -6.02 -13.29
CA THR A 147 4.02 -6.28 -14.71
C THR A 147 3.38 -7.61 -15.12
N ILE A 148 2.58 -7.60 -16.20
CA ILE A 148 2.05 -8.80 -16.86
C ILE A 148 2.92 -9.11 -18.08
N VAL A 149 3.32 -10.38 -18.21
CA VAL A 149 3.89 -10.96 -19.40
C VAL A 149 2.89 -12.00 -19.92
N ALA A 150 2.34 -11.78 -21.11
CA ALA A 150 1.54 -12.75 -21.84
C ALA A 150 2.31 -13.11 -23.11
N GLY A 151 2.81 -14.33 -23.15
CA GLY A 151 3.65 -14.85 -24.23
C GLY A 151 2.79 -15.52 -25.32
N ASN A 152 3.17 -15.37 -26.59
CA ASN A 152 2.52 -16.15 -27.65
C ASN A 152 2.91 -17.61 -27.57
N ASP A 153 1.96 -18.50 -27.87
CA ASP A 153 2.11 -19.93 -27.77
C ASP A 153 2.02 -20.58 -29.16
N THR A 154 2.73 -21.68 -29.30
CA THR A 154 2.57 -22.62 -30.41
C THR A 154 2.24 -24.00 -29.86
N MET A 155 1.07 -24.50 -30.15
CA MET A 155 0.65 -25.82 -29.70
C MET A 155 1.13 -26.93 -30.66
N PRO A 156 1.48 -28.13 -30.14
CA PRO A 156 1.77 -29.28 -30.97
C PRO A 156 0.60 -29.62 -31.88
N ALA A 157 0.91 -30.16 -33.07
CA ALA A 157 -0.10 -30.63 -34.00
C ALA A 157 -0.97 -31.75 -33.36
N THR A 158 -2.27 -31.58 -33.46
CA THR A 158 -3.28 -32.52 -32.94
C THR A 158 -4.06 -33.12 -34.11
N ASN A 159 -4.35 -34.41 -34.06
CA ASN A 159 -5.16 -35.06 -35.10
C ASN A 159 -6.62 -34.56 -35.05
N GLY A 160 -7.02 -33.75 -36.03
CA GLY A 160 -8.37 -33.18 -36.08
C GLY A 160 -9.49 -34.20 -36.27
N ALA A 161 -9.22 -35.41 -36.82
CA ALA A 161 -10.23 -36.44 -36.97
C ALA A 161 -10.67 -37.04 -35.61
N THR A 162 -9.72 -37.20 -34.68
CA THR A 162 -9.98 -37.75 -33.34
C THR A 162 -10.15 -36.67 -32.28
N GLY A 163 -9.61 -35.47 -32.53
CA GLY A 163 -9.53 -34.41 -31.53
C GLY A 163 -8.51 -34.72 -30.44
N GLY A 164 -8.46 -33.87 -29.41
CA GLY A 164 -7.61 -34.00 -28.23
C GLY A 164 -7.29 -32.66 -27.55
N THR A 165 -6.60 -32.77 -26.42
CA THR A 165 -6.00 -31.62 -25.73
C THR A 165 -4.50 -31.71 -25.90
N PRO A 166 -3.81 -30.65 -26.43
CA PRO A 166 -2.36 -30.59 -26.43
C PRO A 166 -1.80 -30.65 -25.00
N VAL A 167 -0.57 -31.15 -24.87
CA VAL A 167 0.10 -31.27 -23.57
C VAL A 167 0.54 -29.92 -23.01
N VAL A 168 0.68 -28.89 -23.87
CA VAL A 168 1.12 -27.55 -23.47
C VAL A 168 -0.09 -26.67 -23.09
N ASN A 169 0.02 -25.96 -21.99
CA ASN A 169 -0.97 -24.98 -21.56
C ASN A 169 -0.53 -23.59 -22.02
N ALA A 170 -1.48 -22.77 -22.54
CA ALA A 170 -1.22 -21.42 -23.00
C ALA A 170 -0.67 -20.48 -21.90
N LEU A 171 -0.88 -20.80 -20.63
CA LEU A 171 -0.33 -20.01 -19.51
C LEU A 171 1.09 -20.41 -19.10
N SER A 172 1.72 -21.38 -19.78
CA SER A 172 3.01 -21.92 -19.34
C SER A 172 4.18 -20.95 -19.43
N ASN A 173 4.10 -19.95 -20.31
CA ASN A 173 5.09 -18.88 -20.49
C ASN A 173 4.58 -17.51 -20.00
N ASP A 174 3.40 -17.47 -19.36
CA ASP A 174 2.78 -16.27 -18.86
C ASP A 174 3.13 -16.02 -17.40
N SER A 175 3.26 -14.75 -17.03
CA SER A 175 3.59 -14.37 -15.66
C SER A 175 3.01 -13.02 -15.25
N ILE A 176 2.84 -12.84 -13.94
CA ILE A 176 2.53 -11.57 -13.29
C ILE A 176 3.57 -11.31 -12.19
N ASN A 177 4.26 -10.16 -12.29
CA ASN A 177 5.34 -9.80 -11.38
C ASN A 177 6.37 -10.93 -11.22
N SER A 178 6.76 -11.59 -12.33
CA SER A 178 7.68 -12.73 -12.40
C SER A 178 7.19 -14.01 -11.72
N LEU A 179 5.94 -14.07 -11.24
CA LEU A 179 5.30 -15.29 -10.76
C LEU A 179 4.48 -15.92 -11.90
N PRO A 180 4.39 -17.26 -12.00
CA PRO A 180 3.54 -17.92 -12.99
C PRO A 180 2.09 -17.39 -12.94
N ALA A 181 1.47 -17.20 -14.11
CA ALA A 181 0.07 -16.84 -14.21
C ALA A 181 -0.82 -17.98 -13.74
N VAL A 182 -1.73 -17.71 -12.81
CA VAL A 182 -2.69 -18.66 -12.25
C VAL A 182 -4.09 -18.07 -12.38
N THR A 183 -4.93 -18.68 -13.21
CA THR A 183 -6.30 -18.20 -13.50
C THR A 183 -7.39 -18.97 -12.77
N THR A 184 -7.05 -20.12 -12.15
CA THR A 184 -7.99 -21.00 -11.46
C THR A 184 -7.43 -21.45 -10.12
N GLY A 185 -8.28 -21.97 -9.24
CA GLY A 185 -7.89 -22.43 -7.91
C GLY A 185 -8.29 -21.47 -6.78
N ALA A 186 -7.74 -21.67 -5.58
CA ALA A 186 -8.12 -20.92 -4.39
C ALA A 186 -7.63 -19.45 -4.40
N THR A 187 -6.52 -19.18 -5.07
CA THR A 187 -5.88 -17.84 -5.10
C THR A 187 -5.38 -17.51 -6.51
N PRO A 188 -6.30 -17.28 -7.48
CA PRO A 188 -5.88 -16.86 -8.80
C PRO A 188 -5.24 -15.46 -8.72
N ASN A 189 -4.11 -15.25 -9.42
CA ASN A 189 -3.45 -13.96 -9.54
C ASN A 189 -3.77 -13.25 -10.86
N THR A 190 -4.36 -13.98 -11.81
CA THR A 190 -4.74 -13.47 -13.13
C THR A 190 -6.10 -14.01 -13.56
N THR A 191 -6.69 -13.36 -14.56
CA THR A 191 -7.88 -13.84 -15.28
C THR A 191 -7.58 -13.94 -16.77
N LEU A 192 -8.07 -15.00 -17.44
CA LEU A 192 -7.95 -15.19 -18.87
C LEU A 192 -9.33 -15.07 -19.54
N VAL A 193 -9.41 -14.21 -20.56
CA VAL A 193 -10.61 -14.06 -21.38
C VAL A 193 -10.23 -14.28 -22.84
N VAL A 194 -10.96 -15.13 -23.54
CA VAL A 194 -10.79 -15.31 -24.99
C VAL A 194 -11.36 -14.07 -25.70
N LYS A 195 -10.48 -13.34 -26.38
CA LYS A 195 -10.81 -12.10 -27.10
C LYS A 195 -11.31 -12.40 -28.53
N THR A 196 -10.63 -13.36 -29.20
CA THR A 196 -11.00 -13.75 -30.55
C THR A 196 -10.93 -15.28 -30.66
N LEU A 197 -12.03 -15.89 -31.05
CA LEU A 197 -12.11 -17.32 -31.31
C LEU A 197 -11.39 -17.68 -32.62
N ALA A 198 -10.94 -18.92 -32.73
CA ALA A 198 -10.41 -19.47 -33.98
C ALA A 198 -11.47 -19.37 -35.11
N THR A 199 -11.01 -18.98 -36.29
CA THR A 199 -11.88 -18.92 -37.48
C THR A 199 -12.06 -20.31 -38.11
N ALA A 200 -13.31 -20.69 -38.40
CA ALA A 200 -13.58 -21.96 -39.05
C ALA A 200 -13.04 -21.97 -40.49
N LEU A 201 -12.22 -22.97 -40.81
CA LEU A 201 -11.72 -23.18 -42.19
C LEU A 201 -12.75 -23.80 -43.11
N GLN A 202 -13.77 -24.45 -42.57
CA GLN A 202 -14.91 -25.01 -43.30
C GLN A 202 -16.21 -24.68 -42.53
N VAL A 203 -17.22 -24.30 -43.25
CA VAL A 203 -18.56 -23.94 -42.68
C VAL A 203 -19.15 -25.16 -41.94
N GLY A 204 -19.63 -24.92 -40.72
CA GLY A 204 -20.25 -25.93 -39.86
C GLY A 204 -19.31 -26.96 -39.26
N LYS A 205 -17.99 -26.82 -39.41
CA LYS A 205 -16.99 -27.64 -38.73
C LYS A 205 -16.50 -27.04 -37.45
N PRO A 206 -16.11 -27.88 -36.47
CA PRO A 206 -15.56 -27.39 -35.20
C PRO A 206 -14.22 -26.67 -35.39
N VAL A 207 -13.90 -25.78 -34.43
CA VAL A 207 -12.63 -25.07 -34.31
C VAL A 207 -12.01 -25.36 -32.94
N PRO A 208 -10.69 -25.21 -32.80
CA PRO A 208 -10.06 -25.29 -31.49
C PRO A 208 -10.63 -24.23 -30.53
N SER A 209 -10.69 -24.56 -29.25
CA SER A 209 -11.11 -23.67 -28.16
C SER A 209 -10.03 -23.53 -27.10
N LEU A 210 -10.06 -22.41 -26.36
CA LEU A 210 -9.20 -22.14 -25.22
C LEU A 210 -10.09 -21.93 -23.99
N SER A 211 -9.79 -22.67 -22.92
CA SER A 211 -10.49 -22.52 -21.64
C SER A 211 -9.86 -21.39 -20.79
N ALA A 212 -10.60 -20.92 -19.77
CA ALA A 212 -10.07 -19.96 -18.80
C ALA A 212 -8.88 -20.51 -18.00
N ALA A 213 -8.67 -21.83 -17.97
CA ALA A 213 -7.50 -22.47 -17.37
C ALA A 213 -6.29 -22.55 -18.31
N GLY A 214 -6.35 -21.94 -19.50
CA GLY A 214 -5.29 -21.97 -20.50
C GLY A 214 -5.21 -23.26 -21.30
N VAL A 215 -6.18 -24.17 -21.16
CA VAL A 215 -6.18 -25.46 -21.88
C VAL A 215 -6.78 -25.29 -23.27
N VAL A 216 -6.01 -25.64 -24.29
CA VAL A 216 -6.48 -25.72 -25.68
C VAL A 216 -7.12 -27.10 -25.95
N THR A 217 -8.28 -27.10 -26.58
CA THR A 217 -9.00 -28.33 -26.96
C THR A 217 -9.31 -28.31 -28.45
N VAL A 218 -8.97 -29.39 -29.15
CA VAL A 218 -9.33 -29.64 -30.54
C VAL A 218 -10.42 -30.72 -30.57
N LEU A 219 -11.60 -30.37 -31.08
CA LEU A 219 -12.73 -31.30 -31.17
C LEU A 219 -12.55 -32.26 -32.34
N ALA A 220 -13.10 -33.46 -32.21
CA ALA A 220 -13.16 -34.42 -33.31
C ALA A 220 -13.93 -33.84 -34.52
N GLY A 221 -13.40 -34.02 -35.72
CA GLY A 221 -13.93 -33.43 -36.94
C GLY A 221 -13.43 -32.02 -37.26
N THR A 222 -12.46 -31.46 -36.49
CA THR A 222 -11.81 -30.21 -36.83
C THR A 222 -10.97 -30.36 -38.10
N PRO A 223 -11.18 -29.54 -39.14
CA PRO A 223 -10.40 -29.60 -40.39
C PRO A 223 -8.90 -29.36 -40.13
N ALA A 224 -8.06 -29.99 -40.94
CA ALA A 224 -6.63 -29.75 -40.92
C ALA A 224 -6.30 -28.30 -41.32
N GLY A 225 -5.41 -27.62 -40.55
CA GLY A 225 -4.98 -26.27 -40.83
C GLY A 225 -4.41 -25.57 -39.57
N ASN A 226 -4.02 -24.32 -39.75
CA ASN A 226 -3.56 -23.49 -38.65
C ASN A 226 -4.72 -22.63 -38.11
N TYR A 227 -4.86 -22.60 -36.81
CA TYR A 227 -5.88 -21.84 -36.10
C TYR A 227 -5.22 -20.89 -35.12
N THR A 228 -5.73 -19.68 -35.03
CA THR A 228 -5.25 -18.68 -34.09
C THR A 228 -6.37 -18.28 -33.16
N ILE A 229 -6.12 -18.32 -31.86
CA ILE A 229 -6.98 -17.79 -30.80
C ILE A 229 -6.24 -16.64 -30.15
N VAL A 230 -6.94 -15.49 -29.96
CA VAL A 230 -6.40 -14.37 -29.20
C VAL A 230 -7.03 -14.40 -27.80
N TYR A 231 -6.21 -14.30 -26.78
CA TYR A 231 -6.68 -14.17 -25.40
C TYR A 231 -6.10 -12.92 -24.73
N THR A 232 -6.79 -12.45 -23.71
CA THR A 232 -6.37 -11.35 -22.85
C THR A 232 -6.13 -11.91 -21.46
N LEU A 233 -4.94 -11.69 -20.92
CA LEU A 233 -4.56 -12.01 -19.54
C LEU A 233 -4.59 -10.72 -18.72
N CYS A 234 -5.37 -10.70 -17.65
CA CYS A 234 -5.49 -9.53 -16.76
C CYS A 234 -5.08 -9.87 -15.33
N ASP A 235 -4.57 -8.87 -14.62
CA ASP A 235 -4.35 -8.94 -13.18
C ASP A 235 -5.67 -9.09 -12.43
N ALA A 236 -5.78 -10.06 -11.54
CA ALA A 236 -6.99 -10.31 -10.77
C ALA A 236 -7.34 -9.17 -9.79
N VAL A 237 -6.32 -8.43 -9.31
CA VAL A 237 -6.48 -7.30 -8.37
C VAL A 237 -6.72 -5.99 -9.12
N ASN A 238 -6.06 -5.82 -10.29
CA ASN A 238 -6.18 -4.64 -11.15
C ASN A 238 -6.73 -5.04 -12.52
N PRO A 239 -8.05 -5.23 -12.70
CA PRO A 239 -8.65 -5.83 -13.90
C PRO A 239 -8.49 -5.02 -15.20
N THR A 240 -8.02 -3.77 -15.11
CA THR A 240 -7.67 -2.93 -16.26
C THR A 240 -6.21 -3.10 -16.69
N ASN A 241 -5.37 -3.74 -15.88
CA ASN A 241 -4.00 -4.07 -16.21
C ASN A 241 -3.99 -5.41 -16.95
N CYS A 242 -3.92 -5.36 -18.27
CA CYS A 242 -4.07 -6.52 -19.14
C CYS A 242 -3.03 -6.55 -20.26
N LYS A 243 -2.76 -7.77 -20.79
CA LYS A 243 -1.96 -8.03 -21.99
C LYS A 243 -2.65 -9.07 -22.88
N ASP A 244 -2.56 -8.86 -24.20
CA ASP A 244 -3.02 -9.83 -25.19
C ASP A 244 -1.89 -10.77 -25.60
N ALA A 245 -2.24 -12.02 -25.87
CA ALA A 245 -1.38 -13.01 -26.52
C ALA A 245 -2.17 -13.92 -27.45
N THR A 246 -1.46 -14.73 -28.23
CA THR A 246 -2.02 -15.61 -29.25
C THR A 246 -1.61 -17.05 -29.01
N VAL A 247 -2.53 -17.95 -29.30
CA VAL A 247 -2.26 -19.37 -29.41
C VAL A 247 -2.47 -19.78 -30.86
#